data_b949725cce7dae70ae9673261b3fba0c
#
_entry.id   b949725cce7dae70ae9673261b3fba0c
#
_cell.length_a   1.000
_cell.length_b   1.000
_cell.length_c   1.000
_cell.angle_alpha   90.00
_cell.angle_beta   90.00
_cell.angle_gamma   90.00
#
_symmetry.space_group_name_H-M   'P 1'
#
loop_
_entity.id
_entity.type
_entity.pdbx_description
1 polymer ?
#
loop_
_entity_poly.entity_id
_entity_poly.type
_entity_poly.pdbx_seq_one_letter_code
_entity_poly.pdbx_strand_id
1 'polypeptide(L)'
;MASHKIRILHTADLHLGTNFSSFPDREVRDILRGEQSNILLELTRVVKAEKIDLVLIAGDLFDRPDLDQQIVNRVKNNLANLDCKVHICAGNHDPYIEGSFWATEWPDNVHIVPHTEVESYYYEDLGILVDSVSFSDIYSINSLFTAAPQTDVPVDTLKLLMLHGDFGIEDRKSSYNPIPISSVKAQGYDYLALGHIHLAQEGNLGFRDAQYAYPGAPQGRGFDELGQGHFLVGTFTRDSGLGRYNQEWKKHILNTRPFLIHEINISDVENEHEIQQAIEEDLIQWQKTKEFDLKRAILRLVLVGSPDLKFNISLGHLQEYIKSLDYFYVEIEDKTKVPLELDRWSKHSGFGQILVQEYEEQKEKALPEEKERVDRALDLILRAHERTINET
;
A
#
# COMPACT_ATOMS: atom_id res chain seq x y z
N MET A 1 -18.51 38.16 -3.46
CA MET A 1 -19.13 36.95 -2.88
C MET A 1 -17.98 36.07 -2.46
N ALA A 2 -17.98 35.51 -1.23
CA ALA A 2 -16.97 34.54 -0.83
C ALA A 2 -17.12 33.30 -1.75
N SER A 3 -16.03 32.89 -2.40
CA SER A 3 -16.06 31.68 -3.22
C SER A 3 -16.39 30.50 -2.33
N HIS A 4 -17.47 29.78 -2.64
CA HIS A 4 -17.85 28.57 -1.93
C HIS A 4 -16.72 27.56 -2.10
N LYS A 5 -16.13 27.11 -0.97
CA LYS A 5 -15.07 26.09 -0.95
C LYS A 5 -15.68 24.79 -0.50
N ILE A 6 -15.51 23.74 -1.28
CA ILE A 6 -15.92 22.38 -0.95
C ILE A 6 -14.69 21.63 -0.50
N ARG A 7 -14.77 20.93 0.64
CA ARG A 7 -13.67 20.11 1.20
C ARG A 7 -14.05 18.64 1.21
N ILE A 8 -13.20 17.85 0.57
CA ILE A 8 -13.42 16.41 0.41
C ILE A 8 -12.25 15.67 1.05
N LEU A 9 -12.57 14.64 1.84
CA LEU A 9 -11.58 13.66 2.28
C LEU A 9 -11.76 12.41 1.44
N HIS A 10 -10.69 11.96 0.79
CA HIS A 10 -10.65 10.71 0.03
C HIS A 10 -9.75 9.70 0.73
N THR A 11 -10.28 8.51 0.96
CA THR A 11 -9.58 7.32 1.47
C THR A 11 -10.12 6.07 0.79
N ALA A 12 -9.38 4.97 0.87
CA ALA A 12 -9.73 3.64 0.37
C ALA A 12 -8.91 2.59 1.13
N ASP A 13 -9.16 1.33 0.89
CA ASP A 13 -8.31 0.21 1.30
C ASP A 13 -8.00 0.20 2.80
N LEU A 14 -9.03 0.47 3.62
CA LEU A 14 -8.89 0.47 5.09
C LEU A 14 -8.74 -0.94 5.64
N HIS A 15 -9.31 -1.94 4.98
CA HIS A 15 -9.28 -3.35 5.34
C HIS A 15 -9.53 -3.62 6.82
N LEU A 16 -10.52 -2.95 7.38
CA LEU A 16 -10.88 -3.11 8.79
C LEU A 16 -11.23 -4.57 9.11
N GLY A 17 -10.64 -5.07 10.17
CA GLY A 17 -10.78 -6.47 10.57
C GLY A 17 -9.69 -7.41 10.01
N THR A 18 -8.62 -6.89 9.46
CA THR A 18 -7.41 -7.66 9.08
C THR A 18 -6.86 -8.41 10.29
N ASN A 19 -6.50 -9.68 10.07
CA ASN A 19 -5.95 -10.53 11.14
C ASN A 19 -4.46 -10.35 11.38
N PHE A 20 -3.72 -9.72 10.44
CA PHE A 20 -2.25 -9.58 10.46
C PHE A 20 -1.54 -10.92 10.66
N SER A 21 -2.04 -11.99 10.03
CA SER A 21 -1.57 -13.37 10.21
C SER A 21 -0.14 -13.62 9.73
N SER A 22 0.42 -12.74 8.91
CA SER A 22 1.83 -12.76 8.50
C SER A 22 2.82 -12.54 9.65
N PHE A 23 2.36 -11.94 10.76
CA PHE A 23 3.20 -11.74 11.94
C PHE A 23 3.08 -12.94 12.90
N PRO A 24 4.19 -13.60 13.25
CA PRO A 24 4.17 -14.75 14.17
C PRO A 24 3.80 -14.34 15.60
N ASP A 25 4.20 -13.15 16.04
CA ASP A 25 3.98 -12.64 17.38
C ASP A 25 2.54 -12.14 17.57
N ARG A 26 1.84 -12.69 18.57
CA ARG A 26 0.47 -12.32 18.89
C ARG A 26 0.35 -10.88 19.38
N GLU A 27 1.31 -10.43 20.19
CA GLU A 27 1.29 -9.07 20.74
C GLU A 27 1.39 -8.02 19.62
N VAL A 28 2.28 -8.27 18.64
CA VAL A 28 2.39 -7.43 17.44
C VAL A 28 1.06 -7.36 16.69
N ARG A 29 0.41 -8.52 16.47
CA ARG A 29 -0.91 -8.56 15.80
C ARG A 29 -1.98 -7.79 16.57
N ASP A 30 -2.01 -7.92 17.89
CA ASP A 30 -3.00 -7.24 18.74
C ASP A 30 -2.81 -5.72 18.71
N ILE A 31 -1.55 -5.25 18.72
CA ILE A 31 -1.22 -3.83 18.58
C ILE A 31 -1.64 -3.30 17.21
N LEU A 32 -1.30 -3.99 16.13
CA LEU A 32 -1.65 -3.56 14.77
C LEU A 32 -3.17 -3.50 14.55
N ARG A 33 -3.93 -4.48 15.07
CA ARG A 33 -5.40 -4.45 15.04
C ARG A 33 -5.97 -3.27 15.83
N GLY A 34 -5.36 -2.95 16.98
CA GLY A 34 -5.73 -1.78 17.76
C GLY A 34 -5.48 -0.47 17.00
N GLU A 35 -4.33 -0.33 16.37
CA GLU A 35 -3.98 0.84 15.55
C GLU A 35 -4.92 0.98 14.34
N GLN A 36 -5.21 -0.12 13.64
CA GLN A 36 -6.17 -0.12 12.54
C GLN A 36 -7.57 0.36 12.98
N SER A 37 -8.02 -0.11 14.15
CA SER A 37 -9.30 0.34 14.71
C SER A 37 -9.31 1.84 15.03
N ASN A 38 -8.16 2.44 15.33
CA ASN A 38 -8.02 3.87 15.60
C ASN A 38 -8.04 4.76 14.36
N ILE A 39 -7.92 4.20 13.15
CA ILE A 39 -8.00 4.97 11.89
C ILE A 39 -9.34 5.72 11.80
N LEU A 40 -10.45 5.11 12.22
CA LEU A 40 -11.76 5.77 12.21
C LEU A 40 -11.85 6.94 13.21
N LEU A 41 -11.15 6.85 14.33
CA LEU A 41 -11.07 7.97 15.28
C LEU A 41 -10.24 9.12 14.68
N GLU A 42 -9.17 8.79 13.97
CA GLU A 42 -8.36 9.79 13.27
C GLU A 42 -9.17 10.43 12.13
N LEU A 43 -9.92 9.63 11.36
CA LEU A 43 -10.86 10.14 10.36
C LEU A 43 -11.80 11.20 10.97
N THR A 44 -12.39 10.90 12.14
CA THR A 44 -13.28 11.84 12.83
C THR A 44 -12.57 13.13 13.21
N ARG A 45 -11.32 13.05 13.69
CA ARG A 45 -10.52 14.23 14.02
C ARG A 45 -10.24 15.10 12.82
N VAL A 46 -9.85 14.47 11.69
CA VAL A 46 -9.55 15.16 10.44
C VAL A 46 -10.79 15.82 9.88
N VAL A 47 -11.93 15.12 9.84
CA VAL A 47 -13.20 15.66 9.37
C VAL A 47 -13.55 16.95 10.14
N LYS A 48 -13.42 16.93 11.45
CA LYS A 48 -13.73 18.10 12.29
C LYS A 48 -12.71 19.23 12.13
N ALA A 49 -11.41 18.90 12.13
CA ALA A 49 -10.32 19.89 12.05
C ALA A 49 -10.30 20.61 10.71
N GLU A 50 -10.49 19.87 9.61
CA GLU A 50 -10.46 20.39 8.25
C GLU A 50 -11.83 20.87 7.77
N LYS A 51 -12.90 20.66 8.55
CA LYS A 51 -14.29 20.98 8.18
C LYS A 51 -14.65 20.33 6.83
N ILE A 52 -14.52 19.02 6.77
CA ILE A 52 -14.82 18.23 5.57
C ILE A 52 -16.31 18.22 5.33
N ASP A 53 -16.73 18.43 4.08
CA ASP A 53 -18.12 18.40 3.65
C ASP A 53 -18.54 16.99 3.20
N LEU A 54 -17.63 16.26 2.55
CA LEU A 54 -17.86 14.92 2.03
C LEU A 54 -16.63 14.02 2.25
N VAL A 55 -16.85 12.82 2.79
CA VAL A 55 -15.86 11.73 2.84
C VAL A 55 -16.17 10.73 1.72
N LEU A 56 -15.16 10.41 0.92
CA LEU A 56 -15.19 9.36 -0.09
C LEU A 56 -14.39 8.17 0.41
N ILE A 57 -15.01 6.98 0.46
CA ILE A 57 -14.35 5.71 0.76
C ILE A 57 -14.45 4.84 -0.50
N ALA A 58 -13.36 4.78 -1.25
CA ALA A 58 -13.35 4.17 -2.58
C ALA A 58 -13.05 2.66 -2.52
N GLY A 59 -13.86 1.89 -1.79
CA GLY A 59 -13.81 0.43 -1.69
C GLY A 59 -12.86 -0.10 -0.60
N ASP A 60 -12.96 -1.39 -0.36
CA ASP A 60 -12.17 -2.17 0.60
C ASP A 60 -12.15 -1.53 2.01
N LEU A 61 -13.34 -1.10 2.46
CA LEU A 61 -13.52 -0.64 3.83
C LEU A 61 -13.26 -1.77 4.84
N PHE A 62 -13.66 -2.98 4.47
CA PHE A 62 -13.45 -4.19 5.25
C PHE A 62 -12.53 -5.19 4.56
N ASP A 63 -11.82 -5.99 5.35
CA ASP A 63 -10.83 -6.97 4.85
C ASP A 63 -11.46 -8.20 4.18
N ARG A 64 -12.72 -8.51 4.51
CA ARG A 64 -13.47 -9.66 3.97
C ARG A 64 -14.97 -9.54 4.23
N PRO A 65 -15.81 -10.27 3.49
CA PRO A 65 -17.28 -10.16 3.60
C PRO A 65 -17.88 -10.84 4.85
N ASP A 66 -17.15 -11.72 5.52
CA ASP A 66 -17.61 -12.55 6.65
C ASP A 66 -17.13 -12.04 8.03
N LEU A 67 -17.09 -10.73 8.21
CA LEU A 67 -16.62 -10.11 9.45
C LEU A 67 -17.63 -10.25 10.60
N ASP A 68 -17.06 -10.23 11.82
CA ASP A 68 -17.85 -10.13 13.05
C ASP A 68 -18.71 -8.87 13.02
N GLN A 69 -20.01 -9.04 13.32
CA GLN A 69 -21.00 -7.95 13.38
C GLN A 69 -20.57 -6.83 14.32
N GLN A 70 -19.77 -7.11 15.35
CA GLN A 70 -19.25 -6.10 16.28
C GLN A 70 -18.30 -5.13 15.57
N ILE A 71 -17.49 -5.60 14.60
CA ILE A 71 -16.60 -4.74 13.82
C ILE A 71 -17.46 -3.82 12.94
N VAL A 72 -18.42 -4.38 12.22
CA VAL A 72 -19.34 -3.63 11.35
C VAL A 72 -20.10 -2.57 12.15
N ASN A 73 -20.67 -2.93 13.30
CA ASN A 73 -21.40 -1.99 14.15
C ASN A 73 -20.50 -0.86 14.69
N ARG A 74 -19.24 -1.17 15.02
CA ARG A 74 -18.27 -0.15 15.42
C ARG A 74 -18.00 0.84 14.30
N VAL A 75 -17.83 0.35 13.07
CA VAL A 75 -17.65 1.21 11.88
C VAL A 75 -18.87 2.10 11.69
N LYS A 76 -20.07 1.55 11.66
CA LYS A 76 -21.33 2.30 11.54
C LYS A 76 -21.43 3.41 12.59
N ASN A 77 -21.16 3.08 13.86
CA ASN A 77 -21.21 4.05 14.96
C ASN A 77 -20.17 5.18 14.79
N ASN A 78 -18.95 4.87 14.33
CA ASN A 78 -17.95 5.91 14.06
C ASN A 78 -18.37 6.82 12.92
N LEU A 79 -18.88 6.25 11.81
CA LEU A 79 -19.33 7.03 10.66
C LEU A 79 -20.57 7.88 10.98
N ALA A 80 -21.49 7.37 11.80
CA ALA A 80 -22.66 8.13 12.29
C ALA A 80 -22.28 9.42 13.04
N ASN A 81 -21.11 9.42 13.68
CA ASN A 81 -20.62 10.57 14.45
C ASN A 81 -19.86 11.61 13.64
N LEU A 82 -19.78 11.43 12.31
CA LEU A 82 -19.16 12.43 11.43
C LEU A 82 -20.15 13.55 11.11
N ASP A 83 -19.72 14.80 11.28
CA ASP A 83 -20.49 15.99 10.96
C ASP A 83 -20.47 16.31 9.44
N CYS A 84 -20.47 15.29 8.58
CA CYS A 84 -20.42 15.43 7.12
C CYS A 84 -21.11 14.25 6.43
N LYS A 85 -21.27 14.35 5.10
CA LYS A 85 -21.74 13.24 4.28
C LYS A 85 -20.61 12.24 4.05
N VAL A 86 -20.96 10.95 3.95
CA VAL A 86 -20.03 9.85 3.63
C VAL A 86 -20.58 9.08 2.43
N HIS A 87 -19.75 8.87 1.42
CA HIS A 87 -20.10 8.10 0.23
C HIS A 87 -19.15 6.89 0.11
N ILE A 88 -19.70 5.68 0.03
CA ILE A 88 -18.94 4.45 0.07
C ILE A 88 -19.35 3.55 -1.11
N CYS A 89 -18.38 3.10 -1.90
CA CYS A 89 -18.55 1.92 -2.75
C CYS A 89 -17.89 0.72 -2.11
N ALA A 90 -18.39 -0.47 -2.38
CA ALA A 90 -17.75 -1.73 -1.99
C ALA A 90 -16.58 -2.05 -2.92
N GLY A 91 -15.51 -2.62 -2.38
CA GLY A 91 -14.37 -3.11 -3.15
C GLY A 91 -14.43 -4.62 -3.40
N ASN A 92 -13.32 -5.20 -3.84
CA ASN A 92 -13.24 -6.62 -4.12
C ASN A 92 -13.06 -7.49 -2.87
N HIS A 93 -12.53 -6.93 -1.77
CA HIS A 93 -12.45 -7.65 -0.49
C HIS A 93 -13.77 -7.66 0.27
N ASP A 94 -14.60 -6.67 0.08
CA ASP A 94 -15.88 -6.51 0.77
C ASP A 94 -17.06 -6.29 -0.21
N PRO A 95 -17.23 -7.14 -1.25
CA PRO A 95 -18.21 -6.91 -2.31
C PRO A 95 -19.62 -6.78 -1.76
N TYR A 96 -20.45 -5.96 -2.43
CA TYR A 96 -21.86 -5.82 -2.11
C TYR A 96 -22.62 -7.08 -2.54
N ILE A 97 -22.85 -7.97 -1.59
CA ILE A 97 -23.62 -9.21 -1.80
C ILE A 97 -24.96 -9.07 -1.09
N GLU A 98 -26.04 -9.52 -1.73
CA GLU A 98 -27.36 -9.50 -1.11
C GLU A 98 -27.36 -10.28 0.22
N GLY A 99 -27.88 -9.66 1.28
CA GLY A 99 -27.86 -10.23 2.63
C GLY A 99 -26.56 -10.02 3.40
N SER A 100 -25.54 -9.38 2.81
CA SER A 100 -24.32 -8.96 3.53
C SER A 100 -24.59 -7.76 4.45
N PHE A 101 -23.56 -7.37 5.21
CA PHE A 101 -23.64 -6.17 6.06
C PHE A 101 -23.89 -4.88 5.26
N TRP A 102 -23.60 -4.85 3.95
CA TRP A 102 -23.92 -3.72 3.08
C TRP A 102 -25.43 -3.53 2.89
N ALA A 103 -26.19 -4.61 2.82
CA ALA A 103 -27.65 -4.61 2.66
C ALA A 103 -28.42 -4.28 3.95
N THR A 104 -27.74 -4.03 5.07
CA THR A 104 -28.35 -3.64 6.33
C THR A 104 -28.48 -2.12 6.43
N GLU A 105 -29.21 -1.61 7.41
CA GLU A 105 -29.30 -0.15 7.67
C GLU A 105 -27.95 0.46 7.99
N TRP A 106 -27.65 1.58 7.34
CA TRP A 106 -26.51 2.45 7.58
C TRP A 106 -26.99 3.80 8.14
N PRO A 107 -26.12 4.59 8.79
CA PRO A 107 -26.49 5.92 9.30
C PRO A 107 -26.96 6.86 8.17
N ASP A 108 -27.87 7.80 8.49
CA ASP A 108 -28.48 8.72 7.53
C ASP A 108 -27.47 9.61 6.76
N ASN A 109 -26.30 9.84 7.35
CA ASN A 109 -25.24 10.60 6.69
C ASN A 109 -24.34 9.74 5.80
N VAL A 110 -24.57 8.41 5.74
CA VAL A 110 -23.76 7.45 4.95
C VAL A 110 -24.56 6.93 3.78
N HIS A 111 -24.07 7.18 2.59
CA HIS A 111 -24.61 6.62 1.34
C HIS A 111 -23.75 5.42 0.91
N ILE A 112 -24.38 4.27 0.75
CA ILE A 112 -23.75 3.04 0.23
C ILE A 112 -24.24 2.81 -1.18
N VAL A 113 -23.33 2.61 -2.11
CA VAL A 113 -23.66 2.27 -3.52
C VAL A 113 -24.07 0.79 -3.58
N PRO A 114 -25.35 0.48 -3.86
CA PRO A 114 -25.89 -0.87 -3.68
C PRO A 114 -25.71 -1.82 -4.87
N HIS A 115 -25.27 -1.35 -6.04
CA HIS A 115 -25.33 -2.11 -7.28
C HIS A 115 -24.03 -2.13 -8.05
N THR A 116 -23.92 -3.11 -8.96
CA THR A 116 -22.84 -3.24 -9.94
C THR A 116 -23.02 -2.31 -11.15
N GLU A 117 -24.10 -1.58 -11.22
CA GLU A 117 -24.33 -0.54 -12.24
C GLU A 117 -23.95 0.82 -11.67
N VAL A 118 -23.47 1.70 -12.55
CA VAL A 118 -23.09 3.06 -12.15
C VAL A 118 -24.31 3.79 -11.61
N GLU A 119 -24.21 4.24 -10.36
CA GLU A 119 -25.21 5.08 -9.70
C GLU A 119 -24.74 6.53 -9.70
N SER A 120 -25.64 7.45 -10.03
CA SER A 120 -25.42 8.89 -9.89
C SER A 120 -26.14 9.41 -8.66
N TYR A 121 -25.38 9.88 -7.65
CA TYR A 121 -25.95 10.45 -6.43
C TYR A 121 -25.64 11.94 -6.33
N TYR A 122 -26.68 12.78 -6.27
CA TYR A 122 -26.54 14.23 -6.20
C TYR A 122 -26.78 14.74 -4.78
N TYR A 123 -25.71 15.28 -4.16
CA TYR A 123 -25.77 16.01 -2.90
C TYR A 123 -26.18 17.45 -3.17
N GLU A 124 -27.50 17.74 -3.15
CA GLU A 124 -28.07 19.04 -3.52
C GLU A 124 -27.53 20.17 -2.63
N ASP A 125 -27.41 19.92 -1.32
CA ASP A 125 -26.91 20.86 -0.32
C ASP A 125 -25.43 21.23 -0.52
N LEU A 126 -24.65 20.37 -1.15
CA LEU A 126 -23.23 20.58 -1.44
C LEU A 126 -22.95 20.97 -2.89
N GLY A 127 -23.89 20.77 -3.80
CA GLY A 127 -23.69 20.93 -5.24
C GLY A 127 -22.69 19.92 -5.82
N ILE A 128 -22.70 18.67 -5.31
CA ILE A 128 -21.78 17.61 -5.72
C ILE A 128 -22.58 16.46 -6.34
N LEU A 129 -22.17 16.03 -7.52
CA LEU A 129 -22.60 14.76 -8.13
C LEU A 129 -21.48 13.74 -7.97
N VAL A 130 -21.79 12.57 -7.42
CA VAL A 130 -20.88 11.43 -7.36
C VAL A 130 -21.44 10.30 -8.20
N ASP A 131 -20.73 9.94 -9.25
CA ASP A 131 -20.99 8.72 -9.98
C ASP A 131 -20.09 7.63 -9.41
N SER A 132 -20.65 6.46 -9.12
CA SER A 132 -19.92 5.39 -8.45
C SER A 132 -20.51 4.03 -8.78
N VAL A 133 -19.71 2.98 -8.56
CA VAL A 133 -20.14 1.59 -8.72
C VAL A 133 -19.42 0.71 -7.70
N SER A 134 -20.14 -0.24 -7.11
CA SER A 134 -19.61 -1.23 -6.17
C SER A 134 -19.29 -2.56 -6.84
N PHE A 135 -18.34 -3.30 -6.29
CA PHE A 135 -18.16 -4.71 -6.59
C PHE A 135 -19.33 -5.53 -6.02
N SER A 136 -19.77 -6.54 -6.78
CA SER A 136 -20.75 -7.55 -6.31
C SER A 136 -20.13 -8.95 -6.19
N ASP A 137 -18.86 -9.10 -6.53
CA ASP A 137 -18.06 -10.31 -6.43
C ASP A 137 -16.60 -9.94 -6.17
N ILE A 138 -15.78 -10.88 -5.71
CA ILE A 138 -14.34 -10.69 -5.47
C ILE A 138 -13.54 -10.42 -6.76
N TYR A 139 -14.10 -10.74 -7.93
CA TYR A 139 -13.47 -10.51 -9.22
C TYR A 139 -14.42 -9.78 -10.18
N SER A 140 -13.86 -8.89 -10.99
CA SER A 140 -14.53 -8.30 -12.15
C SER A 140 -13.56 -8.15 -13.30
N ILE A 141 -13.62 -9.07 -14.26
CA ILE A 141 -12.74 -9.08 -15.45
C ILE A 141 -13.15 -8.05 -16.49
N ASN A 142 -14.36 -7.54 -16.39
CA ASN A 142 -14.88 -6.47 -17.25
C ASN A 142 -14.93 -5.18 -16.44
N SER A 143 -14.85 -4.04 -17.16
CA SER A 143 -15.06 -2.74 -16.52
C SER A 143 -16.49 -2.64 -15.97
N LEU A 144 -16.60 -2.30 -14.69
CA LEU A 144 -17.88 -1.96 -14.06
C LEU A 144 -18.36 -0.56 -14.49
N PHE A 145 -17.41 0.30 -14.89
CA PHE A 145 -17.71 1.63 -15.39
C PHE A 145 -17.73 1.65 -16.91
N THR A 146 -18.92 1.76 -17.49
CA THR A 146 -19.12 1.89 -18.94
C THR A 146 -19.46 3.31 -19.35
N ALA A 147 -20.39 3.92 -18.65
CA ALA A 147 -20.77 5.32 -18.80
C ALA A 147 -21.60 5.75 -17.58
N ALA A 148 -21.56 7.04 -17.26
CA ALA A 148 -22.44 7.60 -16.24
C ALA A 148 -23.88 7.70 -16.74
N PRO A 149 -24.88 7.51 -15.87
CA PRO A 149 -26.25 7.87 -16.16
C PRO A 149 -26.35 9.35 -16.52
N GLN A 150 -27.31 9.69 -17.42
CA GLN A 150 -27.61 11.10 -17.69
C GLN A 150 -28.39 11.67 -16.50
N THR A 151 -27.77 12.55 -15.74
CA THR A 151 -28.38 13.21 -14.58
C THR A 151 -28.47 14.70 -14.84
N ASP A 152 -29.68 15.26 -14.76
CA ASP A 152 -29.89 16.69 -14.90
C ASP A 152 -29.51 17.42 -13.61
N VAL A 153 -28.35 18.06 -13.62
CA VAL A 153 -27.81 18.82 -12.50
C VAL A 153 -27.37 20.21 -12.92
N PRO A 154 -27.33 21.19 -12.01
CA PRO A 154 -26.84 22.53 -12.32
C PRO A 154 -25.47 22.53 -13.02
N VAL A 155 -25.24 23.47 -13.94
CA VAL A 155 -23.97 23.58 -14.70
C VAL A 155 -22.74 23.76 -13.81
N ASP A 156 -22.93 24.25 -12.58
CA ASP A 156 -21.92 24.51 -11.60
C ASP A 156 -21.72 23.37 -10.59
N THR A 157 -22.29 22.21 -10.84
CA THR A 157 -22.10 21.02 -10.02
C THR A 157 -20.66 20.52 -10.13
N LEU A 158 -20.05 20.23 -8.97
CA LEU A 158 -18.78 19.49 -8.89
C LEU A 158 -19.03 18.02 -9.22
N LYS A 159 -18.39 17.51 -10.28
CA LYS A 159 -18.59 16.13 -10.75
C LYS A 159 -17.44 15.23 -10.35
N LEU A 160 -17.74 14.24 -9.55
CA LEU A 160 -16.79 13.24 -9.06
C LEU A 160 -17.12 11.87 -9.62
N LEU A 161 -16.09 11.07 -9.89
CA LEU A 161 -16.23 9.64 -10.15
C LEU A 161 -15.50 8.87 -9.06
N MET A 162 -16.18 7.94 -8.39
CA MET A 162 -15.56 7.12 -7.36
C MET A 162 -15.62 5.65 -7.77
N LEU A 163 -14.46 5.01 -7.90
CA LEU A 163 -14.34 3.63 -8.37
C LEU A 163 -13.29 2.87 -7.56
N HIS A 164 -13.50 1.56 -7.44
CA HIS A 164 -12.49 0.64 -6.96
C HIS A 164 -12.02 -0.25 -8.13
N GLY A 165 -10.69 -0.35 -8.37
CA GLY A 165 -10.14 -1.19 -9.45
C GLY A 165 -8.91 -0.62 -10.14
N ASP A 166 -8.52 -1.28 -11.23
CA ASP A 166 -7.31 -0.99 -12.01
C ASP A 166 -7.55 0.10 -13.07
N PHE A 167 -7.15 1.33 -12.77
CA PHE A 167 -7.29 2.46 -13.70
C PHE A 167 -6.12 2.52 -14.69
N GLY A 168 -6.43 2.89 -15.92
CA GLY A 168 -5.45 3.05 -16.99
C GLY A 168 -5.13 1.75 -17.74
N ILE A 169 -5.94 0.72 -17.55
CA ILE A 169 -5.80 -0.56 -18.26
C ILE A 169 -6.63 -0.52 -19.52
N GLU A 170 -5.98 -0.28 -20.67
CA GLU A 170 -6.64 -0.24 -21.99
C GLU A 170 -6.66 -1.63 -22.66
N ASP A 171 -5.52 -2.32 -22.68
CA ASP A 171 -5.32 -3.58 -23.42
C ASP A 171 -4.91 -4.76 -22.54
N ARG A 172 -4.68 -4.56 -21.26
CA ARG A 172 -4.27 -5.62 -20.34
C ARG A 172 -5.50 -6.27 -19.69
N LYS A 173 -5.43 -7.58 -19.51
CA LYS A 173 -6.42 -8.29 -18.68
C LYS A 173 -6.13 -7.98 -17.21
N SER A 174 -7.11 -7.43 -16.53
CA SER A 174 -7.16 -7.37 -15.08
C SER A 174 -8.33 -8.21 -14.59
N SER A 175 -8.24 -8.70 -13.36
CA SER A 175 -9.34 -9.39 -12.66
C SER A 175 -10.10 -8.46 -11.71
N TYR A 176 -9.70 -7.18 -11.65
CA TYR A 176 -10.20 -6.23 -10.66
C TYR A 176 -10.65 -4.93 -11.33
N ASN A 177 -11.81 -4.99 -12.02
CA ASN A 177 -12.45 -3.83 -12.65
C ASN A 177 -11.47 -2.99 -13.47
N PRO A 178 -11.02 -3.44 -14.64
CA PRO A 178 -10.16 -2.65 -15.52
C PRO A 178 -10.90 -1.41 -16.01
N ILE A 179 -10.39 -0.23 -15.68
CA ILE A 179 -11.01 1.07 -15.98
C ILE A 179 -10.23 1.76 -17.10
N PRO A 180 -10.75 1.81 -18.34
CA PRO A 180 -10.09 2.52 -19.43
C PRO A 180 -10.07 4.04 -19.20
N ILE A 181 -8.95 4.69 -19.47
CA ILE A 181 -8.83 6.15 -19.38
C ILE A 181 -9.83 6.83 -20.34
N SER A 182 -10.00 6.25 -21.53
CA SER A 182 -10.91 6.76 -22.57
C SER A 182 -12.35 6.86 -22.07
N SER A 183 -12.85 5.87 -21.33
CA SER A 183 -14.19 5.85 -20.77
C SER A 183 -14.42 7.00 -19.78
N VAL A 184 -13.44 7.29 -18.94
CA VAL A 184 -13.50 8.34 -17.92
C VAL A 184 -13.40 9.74 -18.55
N LYS A 185 -12.45 9.94 -19.46
CA LYS A 185 -12.24 11.24 -20.14
C LYS A 185 -13.47 11.73 -20.89
N ALA A 186 -14.26 10.83 -21.45
CA ALA A 186 -15.45 11.16 -22.21
C ALA A 186 -16.56 11.80 -21.35
N GLN A 187 -16.55 11.61 -20.03
CA GLN A 187 -17.65 12.01 -19.12
C GLN A 187 -17.46 13.39 -18.47
N GLY A 188 -16.22 13.93 -18.46
CA GLY A 188 -15.94 15.30 -18.02
C GLY A 188 -16.00 15.52 -16.51
N TYR A 189 -15.50 14.56 -15.73
CA TYR A 189 -15.34 14.68 -14.27
C TYR A 189 -14.26 15.69 -13.88
N ASP A 190 -14.44 16.30 -12.71
CA ASP A 190 -13.43 17.18 -12.09
C ASP A 190 -12.39 16.37 -11.31
N TYR A 191 -12.80 15.27 -10.68
CA TYR A 191 -11.90 14.39 -9.91
C TYR A 191 -12.33 12.93 -9.98
N LEU A 192 -11.35 12.03 -10.01
CA LEU A 192 -11.54 10.58 -9.94
C LEU A 192 -10.93 10.04 -8.65
N ALA A 193 -11.78 9.58 -7.75
CA ALA A 193 -11.41 8.93 -6.50
C ALA A 193 -11.30 7.43 -6.70
N LEU A 194 -10.10 6.88 -6.54
CA LEU A 194 -9.79 5.47 -6.78
C LEU A 194 -9.39 4.74 -5.50
N GLY A 195 -9.74 3.46 -5.40
CA GLY A 195 -9.21 2.47 -4.46
C GLY A 195 -8.73 1.23 -5.18
N HIS A 196 -8.15 0.28 -4.47
CA HIS A 196 -7.56 -0.99 -4.92
C HIS A 196 -6.02 -1.00 -4.92
N ILE A 197 -5.37 0.07 -5.31
CA ILE A 197 -3.91 0.14 -5.29
C ILE A 197 -3.46 0.69 -3.94
N HIS A 198 -2.82 -0.17 -3.14
CA HIS A 198 -2.44 0.14 -1.76
C HIS A 198 -1.25 1.11 -1.65
N LEU A 199 -0.49 1.31 -2.73
CA LEU A 199 0.54 2.35 -2.81
C LEU A 199 -0.07 3.63 -3.39
N ALA A 200 0.13 4.75 -2.70
CA ALA A 200 -0.41 6.03 -3.13
C ALA A 200 0.09 6.44 -4.51
N GLN A 201 -0.84 6.79 -5.38
CA GLN A 201 -0.58 7.28 -6.73
C GLN A 201 -1.50 8.44 -7.04
N GLU A 202 -1.01 9.41 -7.79
CA GLU A 202 -1.78 10.56 -8.23
C GLU A 202 -1.39 10.96 -9.65
N GLY A 203 -2.31 11.55 -10.39
CA GLY A 203 -2.02 12.00 -11.73
C GLY A 203 -3.10 12.92 -12.28
N ASN A 204 -2.85 13.40 -13.49
CA ASN A 204 -3.76 14.28 -14.21
C ASN A 204 -4.35 13.53 -15.40
N LEU A 205 -5.67 13.66 -15.59
CA LEU A 205 -6.38 13.04 -16.72
C LEU A 205 -6.07 13.70 -18.07
N GLY A 206 -5.34 14.84 -18.05
CA GLY A 206 -5.02 15.61 -19.25
C GLY A 206 -6.23 16.30 -19.90
N PHE A 207 -7.29 16.49 -19.14
CA PHE A 207 -8.52 17.11 -19.56
C PHE A 207 -9.09 17.99 -18.44
N ARG A 208 -9.33 19.28 -18.69
CA ARG A 208 -9.88 20.26 -17.73
C ARG A 208 -9.16 20.37 -16.38
N ASP A 209 -7.89 20.03 -16.32
CA ASP A 209 -7.10 19.91 -15.08
C ASP A 209 -7.66 18.87 -14.08
N ALA A 210 -8.49 17.94 -14.58
CA ALA A 210 -9.06 16.86 -13.78
C ALA A 210 -7.95 15.92 -13.30
N GLN A 211 -8.00 15.59 -12.02
CA GLN A 211 -7.01 14.76 -11.36
C GLN A 211 -7.61 13.41 -10.95
N TYR A 212 -6.74 12.43 -10.75
CA TYR A 212 -7.11 11.17 -10.12
C TYR A 212 -6.11 10.83 -9.01
N ALA A 213 -6.55 10.09 -8.03
CA ALA A 213 -5.65 9.53 -7.03
C ALA A 213 -6.13 8.20 -6.49
N TYR A 214 -5.16 7.36 -6.15
CA TYR A 214 -5.25 6.28 -5.18
C TYR A 214 -4.63 6.79 -3.89
N PRO A 215 -5.35 6.87 -2.78
CA PRO A 215 -4.77 7.32 -1.51
C PRO A 215 -3.79 6.30 -0.92
N GLY A 216 -3.89 5.04 -1.35
CA GLY A 216 -3.20 3.93 -0.75
C GLY A 216 -3.85 3.47 0.56
N ALA A 217 -3.34 2.39 1.14
CA ALA A 217 -3.83 1.87 2.40
C ALA A 217 -3.45 2.80 3.58
N PRO A 218 -4.42 3.21 4.42
CA PRO A 218 -4.15 4.04 5.60
C PRO A 218 -3.23 3.37 6.63
N GLN A 219 -3.20 2.04 6.64
CA GLN A 219 -2.24 1.24 7.39
C GLN A 219 -1.81 0.06 6.55
N GLY A 220 -0.50 -0.09 6.34
CA GLY A 220 0.06 -1.25 5.67
C GLY A 220 -0.22 -2.54 6.43
N ARG A 221 -0.35 -3.66 5.71
CA ARG A 221 -0.61 -5.01 6.23
C ARG A 221 0.59 -5.93 6.05
N GLY A 222 1.54 -5.51 5.20
CA GLY A 222 2.75 -6.26 4.87
C GLY A 222 3.81 -5.40 4.19
N PHE A 223 4.94 -6.03 3.85
CA PHE A 223 6.06 -5.36 3.18
C PHE A 223 5.86 -5.12 1.67
N ASP A 224 4.70 -5.42 1.16
CA ASP A 224 4.20 -5.01 -0.15
C ASP A 224 3.46 -3.66 -0.11
N GLU A 225 3.16 -3.14 1.09
CA GLU A 225 2.47 -1.88 1.33
C GLU A 225 3.38 -0.91 2.12
N LEU A 226 4.45 -0.47 1.47
CA LEU A 226 5.50 0.33 2.12
C LEU A 226 5.08 1.78 2.38
N GLY A 227 5.63 2.33 3.45
CA GLY A 227 5.49 3.76 3.76
C GLY A 227 4.49 4.04 4.87
N GLN A 228 4.17 5.32 5.02
CA GLN A 228 3.27 5.82 6.05
C GLN A 228 1.91 6.13 5.44
N GLY A 229 0.86 5.58 6.06
CA GLY A 229 -0.51 5.81 5.62
C GLY A 229 -0.95 7.27 5.76
N HIS A 230 -1.90 7.68 4.93
CA HIS A 230 -2.45 9.03 4.96
C HIS A 230 -3.88 9.07 4.40
N PHE A 231 -4.59 10.15 4.71
CA PHE A 231 -5.79 10.55 3.99
C PHE A 231 -5.46 11.65 2.99
N LEU A 232 -6.16 11.70 1.88
CA LEU A 232 -6.11 12.83 0.95
C LEU A 232 -7.21 13.83 1.32
N VAL A 233 -6.83 15.10 1.50
CA VAL A 233 -7.79 16.18 1.76
C VAL A 233 -7.73 17.18 0.60
N GLY A 234 -8.81 17.25 -0.16
CA GLY A 234 -8.98 18.13 -1.30
C GLY A 234 -9.80 19.35 -0.97
N THR A 235 -9.39 20.52 -1.46
CA THR A 235 -10.18 21.76 -1.44
C THR A 235 -10.51 22.14 -2.88
N PHE A 236 -11.80 22.19 -3.18
CA PHE A 236 -12.32 22.59 -4.48
C PHE A 236 -12.87 24.01 -4.41
N THR A 237 -12.34 24.88 -5.26
CA THR A 237 -12.78 26.27 -5.37
C THR A 237 -13.25 26.53 -6.78
N ARG A 238 -14.49 26.96 -6.94
CA ARG A 238 -15.05 27.22 -8.26
C ARG A 238 -14.39 28.41 -8.92
N ASP A 239 -13.91 28.21 -10.14
CA ASP A 239 -13.48 29.28 -11.03
C ASP A 239 -14.68 29.75 -11.89
N SER A 240 -15.25 30.89 -11.53
CA SER A 240 -16.42 31.46 -12.24
C SER A 240 -16.15 31.86 -13.69
N GLY A 241 -14.88 32.08 -14.05
CA GLY A 241 -14.47 32.46 -15.40
C GLY A 241 -14.32 31.28 -16.36
N LEU A 242 -13.95 30.10 -15.80
CA LEU A 242 -13.65 28.90 -16.58
C LEU A 242 -14.73 27.81 -16.47
N GLY A 243 -15.71 27.97 -15.58
CA GLY A 243 -16.77 26.99 -15.36
C GLY A 243 -16.26 25.64 -14.87
N ARG A 244 -15.18 25.63 -14.09
CA ARG A 244 -14.51 24.46 -13.55
C ARG A 244 -14.06 24.71 -12.12
N TYR A 245 -13.57 23.66 -11.44
CA TYR A 245 -13.02 23.74 -10.08
C TYR A 245 -11.50 23.72 -10.09
N ASN A 246 -10.88 24.67 -9.38
CA ASN A 246 -9.48 24.57 -8.98
C ASN A 246 -9.38 23.64 -7.80
N GLN A 247 -8.35 22.79 -7.79
CA GLN A 247 -8.16 21.72 -6.80
C GLN A 247 -6.82 21.92 -6.08
N GLU A 248 -6.86 21.86 -4.76
CA GLU A 248 -5.66 21.85 -3.90
C GLU A 248 -5.73 20.61 -3.02
N TRP A 249 -4.72 19.77 -3.09
CA TRP A 249 -4.66 18.52 -2.34
C TRP A 249 -3.53 18.54 -1.32
N LYS A 250 -3.80 17.97 -0.15
CA LYS A 250 -2.80 17.72 0.88
C LYS A 250 -2.96 16.32 1.46
N LYS A 251 -1.82 15.73 1.87
CA LYS A 251 -1.76 14.48 2.59
C LYS A 251 -1.86 14.75 4.09
N HIS A 252 -2.85 14.16 4.74
CA HIS A 252 -2.93 14.12 6.18
C HIS A 252 -2.28 12.81 6.66
N ILE A 253 -1.05 12.90 7.13
CA ILE A 253 -0.26 11.73 7.54
C ILE A 253 -0.86 11.13 8.81
N LEU A 254 -1.07 9.82 8.81
CA LEU A 254 -1.63 9.06 9.92
C LEU A 254 -0.53 8.60 10.88
N ASN A 255 -0.89 8.46 12.15
CA ASN A 255 0.02 7.94 13.16
C ASN A 255 0.02 6.40 13.20
N THR A 256 -0.08 5.76 12.03
CA THR A 256 0.10 4.32 11.85
C THR A 256 1.56 3.96 11.71
N ARG A 257 1.90 2.69 11.93
CA ARG A 257 3.28 2.21 11.78
C ARG A 257 3.62 2.01 10.32
N PRO A 258 4.66 2.68 9.79
CA PRO A 258 5.11 2.45 8.42
C PRO A 258 5.82 1.10 8.29
N PHE A 259 5.59 0.43 7.16
CA PHE A 259 6.41 -0.69 6.72
C PHE A 259 7.58 -0.15 5.90
N LEU A 260 8.79 -0.54 6.25
CA LEU A 260 10.01 -0.06 5.61
C LEU A 260 10.97 -1.20 5.33
N ILE A 261 11.60 -1.16 4.15
CA ILE A 261 12.70 -2.05 3.78
C ILE A 261 13.96 -1.19 3.69
N HIS A 262 15.07 -1.69 4.26
CA HIS A 262 16.34 -0.99 4.23
C HIS A 262 17.48 -1.97 3.99
N GLU A 263 18.34 -1.64 3.02
CA GLU A 263 19.53 -2.43 2.70
C GLU A 263 20.73 -1.93 3.50
N ILE A 264 21.44 -2.85 4.13
CA ILE A 264 22.65 -2.57 4.91
C ILE A 264 23.81 -3.35 4.29
N ASN A 265 24.82 -2.62 3.82
CA ASN A 265 25.99 -3.22 3.23
C ASN A 265 26.98 -3.64 4.32
N ILE A 266 27.27 -4.94 4.38
CA ILE A 266 28.18 -5.53 5.36
C ILE A 266 29.46 -6.11 4.70
N SER A 267 29.89 -5.57 3.56
CA SER A 267 31.09 -6.08 2.83
C SER A 267 32.38 -5.99 3.66
N ASP A 268 32.49 -4.99 4.54
CA ASP A 268 33.74 -4.68 5.27
C ASP A 268 33.77 -5.27 6.69
N VAL A 269 32.88 -6.25 7.00
CA VAL A 269 32.80 -6.86 8.34
C VAL A 269 33.45 -8.24 8.36
N GLU A 270 34.09 -8.58 9.50
CA GLU A 270 34.84 -9.82 9.67
C GLU A 270 34.21 -10.78 10.73
N ASN A 271 33.25 -10.29 11.52
CA ASN A 271 32.63 -11.06 12.60
C ASN A 271 31.20 -10.56 12.92
N GLU A 272 30.45 -11.38 13.69
CA GLU A 272 29.07 -11.09 14.06
C GLU A 272 28.90 -9.79 14.85
N HIS A 273 29.86 -9.44 15.70
CA HIS A 273 29.85 -8.21 16.47
C HIS A 273 29.96 -6.98 15.57
N GLU A 274 30.78 -7.03 14.54
CA GLU A 274 30.91 -5.95 13.55
C GLU A 274 29.64 -5.81 12.72
N ILE A 275 28.93 -6.93 12.42
CA ILE A 275 27.61 -6.87 11.79
C ILE A 275 26.62 -6.11 12.68
N GLN A 276 26.60 -6.42 13.98
CA GLN A 276 25.74 -5.73 14.96
C GLN A 276 26.02 -4.24 14.98
N GLN A 277 27.29 -3.84 15.03
CA GLN A 277 27.72 -2.44 15.01
C GLN A 277 27.32 -1.74 13.70
N ALA A 278 27.57 -2.39 12.56
CA ALA A 278 27.22 -1.84 11.25
C ALA A 278 25.71 -1.60 11.13
N ILE A 279 24.89 -2.53 11.60
CA ILE A 279 23.41 -2.37 11.62
C ILE A 279 23.04 -1.20 12.53
N GLU A 280 23.60 -1.09 13.73
CA GLU A 280 23.25 -0.02 14.67
C GLU A 280 23.65 1.35 14.14
N GLU A 281 24.87 1.49 13.62
CA GLU A 281 25.36 2.73 13.03
C GLU A 281 24.52 3.15 11.82
N ASP A 282 24.17 2.21 10.95
CA ASP A 282 23.34 2.47 9.78
C ASP A 282 21.93 2.91 10.19
N LEU A 283 21.28 2.23 11.13
CA LEU A 283 19.98 2.61 11.67
C LEU A 283 20.00 4.01 12.29
N ILE A 284 21.06 4.38 13.01
CA ILE A 284 21.24 5.73 13.56
C ILE A 284 21.35 6.78 12.45
N GLN A 285 22.07 6.50 11.38
CA GLN A 285 22.16 7.42 10.24
C GLN A 285 20.82 7.51 9.49
N TRP A 286 20.18 6.37 9.28
CA TRP A 286 18.87 6.32 8.61
C TRP A 286 17.80 7.09 9.39
N GLN A 287 17.80 7.00 10.73
CA GLN A 287 16.91 7.78 11.59
C GLN A 287 17.00 9.29 11.31
N LYS A 288 18.21 9.81 11.04
CA LYS A 288 18.41 11.25 10.76
C LYS A 288 17.72 11.72 9.47
N THR A 289 17.39 10.79 8.56
CA THR A 289 16.69 11.06 7.31
C THR A 289 15.16 10.98 7.44
N LYS A 290 14.65 10.59 8.60
CA LYS A 290 13.21 10.37 8.83
C LYS A 290 12.64 11.42 9.78
N GLU A 291 11.43 11.86 9.47
CA GLU A 291 10.66 12.79 10.31
C GLU A 291 9.92 12.09 11.45
N PHE A 292 9.90 10.74 11.45
CA PHE A 292 9.27 9.91 12.47
C PHE A 292 10.30 8.96 13.12
N ASP A 293 9.95 8.44 14.29
CA ASP A 293 10.80 7.52 15.04
C ASP A 293 10.80 6.12 14.40
N LEU A 294 11.95 5.69 13.87
CA LEU A 294 12.15 4.37 13.26
C LEU A 294 11.85 3.23 14.25
N LYS A 295 12.00 3.45 15.55
CA LYS A 295 11.67 2.44 16.57
C LYS A 295 10.19 2.05 16.56
N ARG A 296 9.32 2.91 16.03
CA ARG A 296 7.91 2.62 15.86
C ARG A 296 7.58 1.87 14.58
N ALA A 297 8.48 1.85 13.61
CA ALA A 297 8.26 1.24 12.31
C ALA A 297 8.30 -0.29 12.36
N ILE A 298 7.77 -0.90 11.32
CA ILE A 298 7.91 -2.33 11.01
C ILE A 298 9.00 -2.42 9.95
N LEU A 299 10.15 -2.97 10.33
CA LEU A 299 11.36 -2.93 9.52
C LEU A 299 11.67 -4.30 8.92
N ARG A 300 12.08 -4.31 7.66
CA ARG A 300 12.84 -5.41 7.07
C ARG A 300 14.23 -4.90 6.72
N LEU A 301 15.24 -5.43 7.41
CA LEU A 301 16.63 -5.11 7.14
C LEU A 301 17.20 -6.19 6.22
N VAL A 302 17.72 -5.76 5.08
CA VAL A 302 18.28 -6.65 4.07
C VAL A 302 19.80 -6.50 4.11
N LEU A 303 20.50 -7.52 4.59
CA LEU A 303 21.95 -7.54 4.58
C LEU A 303 22.44 -7.83 3.17
N VAL A 304 23.25 -6.94 2.62
CA VAL A 304 23.82 -7.04 1.27
C VAL A 304 25.35 -6.91 1.30
N GLY A 305 25.98 -7.17 0.17
CA GLY A 305 27.44 -7.10 0.04
C GLY A 305 28.10 -8.48 -0.03
N SER A 306 29.42 -8.51 0.07
CA SER A 306 30.23 -9.73 -0.04
C SER A 306 31.27 -9.79 1.08
N PRO A 307 30.83 -9.96 2.34
CA PRO A 307 31.75 -10.04 3.48
C PRO A 307 32.62 -11.32 3.40
N ASP A 308 33.88 -11.21 3.79
CA ASP A 308 34.78 -12.36 3.93
C ASP A 308 34.56 -13.01 5.31
N LEU A 309 33.43 -13.70 5.45
CA LEU A 309 33.05 -14.32 6.71
C LEU A 309 33.63 -15.73 6.85
N LYS A 310 34.31 -15.97 7.95
CA LYS A 310 34.79 -17.30 8.39
C LYS A 310 33.72 -18.04 9.21
N PHE A 311 32.52 -17.53 9.31
CA PHE A 311 31.43 -18.06 10.09
C PHE A 311 30.08 -17.82 9.38
N ASN A 312 29.06 -18.56 9.79
CA ASN A 312 27.69 -18.34 9.27
C ASN A 312 27.01 -17.21 10.05
N ILE A 313 26.33 -16.31 9.34
CA ILE A 313 25.50 -15.27 9.95
C ILE A 313 24.33 -15.94 10.68
N SER A 314 24.22 -15.73 11.98
CA SER A 314 23.06 -16.18 12.75
C SER A 314 21.97 -15.10 12.73
N LEU A 315 21.03 -15.22 11.78
CA LEU A 315 19.91 -14.26 11.68
C LEU A 315 19.09 -14.19 12.97
N GLY A 316 18.94 -15.31 13.68
CA GLY A 316 18.24 -15.35 14.96
C GLY A 316 18.92 -14.51 16.03
N HIS A 317 20.25 -14.61 16.19
CA HIS A 317 21.00 -13.80 17.15
C HIS A 317 20.96 -12.31 16.79
N LEU A 318 21.11 -11.98 15.50
CA LEU A 318 20.99 -10.60 15.04
C LEU A 318 19.59 -10.03 15.31
N GLN A 319 18.55 -10.81 15.08
CA GLN A 319 17.17 -10.39 15.33
C GLN A 319 16.91 -10.14 16.82
N GLU A 320 17.41 -11.03 17.71
CA GLU A 320 17.36 -10.82 19.15
C GLU A 320 18.14 -9.58 19.59
N TYR A 321 19.33 -9.36 19.02
CA TYR A 321 20.11 -8.16 19.28
C TYR A 321 19.34 -6.89 18.93
N ILE A 322 18.79 -6.79 17.69
CA ILE A 322 18.04 -5.62 17.25
C ILE A 322 16.77 -5.42 18.10
N LYS A 323 16.10 -6.52 18.50
CA LYS A 323 14.96 -6.45 19.42
C LYS A 323 15.35 -5.83 20.77
N SER A 324 16.58 -6.07 21.26
CA SER A 324 17.09 -5.46 22.49
C SER A 324 17.32 -3.95 22.38
N LEU A 325 17.37 -3.39 21.16
CA LEU A 325 17.48 -1.96 20.89
C LEU A 325 16.12 -1.22 20.88
N ASP A 326 15.04 -1.89 21.30
CA ASP A 326 13.70 -1.32 21.46
C ASP A 326 12.97 -0.98 20.14
N TYR A 327 13.32 -1.64 19.03
CA TYR A 327 12.54 -1.55 17.80
C TYR A 327 11.26 -2.39 17.91
N PHE A 328 10.15 -1.86 17.41
CA PHE A 328 8.83 -2.50 17.52
C PHE A 328 8.80 -3.88 16.85
N TYR A 329 9.25 -3.93 15.59
CA TYR A 329 9.32 -5.19 14.85
C TYR A 329 10.41 -5.12 13.78
N VAL A 330 11.26 -6.13 13.75
CA VAL A 330 12.34 -6.23 12.76
C VAL A 330 12.42 -7.64 12.21
N GLU A 331 12.44 -7.74 10.88
CA GLU A 331 12.86 -8.93 10.15
C GLU A 331 14.25 -8.68 9.56
N ILE A 332 15.09 -9.72 9.52
CA ILE A 332 16.38 -9.65 8.85
C ILE A 332 16.39 -10.65 7.70
N GLU A 333 16.75 -10.19 6.52
CA GLU A 333 16.94 -11.00 5.33
C GLU A 333 18.41 -10.98 4.91
N ASP A 334 19.02 -12.15 4.74
CA ASP A 334 20.40 -12.26 4.25
C ASP A 334 20.40 -12.40 2.73
N LYS A 335 20.87 -11.34 2.04
CA LYS A 335 21.16 -11.31 0.60
C LYS A 335 22.65 -11.07 0.33
N THR A 336 23.51 -11.31 1.31
CA THR A 336 24.95 -11.26 1.09
C THR A 336 25.37 -12.32 0.08
N LYS A 337 26.45 -12.05 -0.63
CA LYS A 337 27.05 -12.97 -1.60
C LYS A 337 28.40 -13.43 -1.03
N VAL A 338 28.75 -14.69 -1.24
CA VAL A 338 30.10 -15.13 -0.98
C VAL A 338 31.04 -14.43 -1.97
N PRO A 339 32.18 -13.86 -1.51
CA PRO A 339 33.17 -13.28 -2.41
C PRO A 339 33.57 -14.32 -3.46
N LEU A 340 33.33 -14.00 -4.74
CA LEU A 340 33.70 -14.87 -5.85
C LEU A 340 35.21 -14.76 -6.12
N GLU A 341 36.04 -15.22 -5.20
CA GLU A 341 37.48 -15.37 -5.43
C GLU A 341 37.73 -16.54 -6.40
N LEU A 342 37.20 -16.45 -7.64
CA LEU A 342 37.36 -17.48 -8.66
C LEU A 342 38.83 -17.89 -8.83
N ASP A 343 39.75 -16.93 -8.74
CA ASP A 343 41.19 -17.17 -8.78
C ASP A 343 41.71 -18.04 -7.63
N ARG A 344 41.13 -17.93 -6.43
CA ARG A 344 41.45 -18.75 -5.28
C ARG A 344 40.92 -20.17 -5.47
N TRP A 345 39.66 -20.29 -5.90
CA TRP A 345 39.02 -21.57 -6.15
C TRP A 345 39.64 -22.32 -7.34
N SER A 346 40.03 -21.62 -8.40
CA SER A 346 40.70 -22.22 -9.56
C SER A 346 42.10 -22.80 -9.21
N LYS A 347 42.74 -22.30 -8.18
CA LYS A 347 44.05 -22.78 -7.71
C LYS A 347 43.97 -24.00 -6.79
N HIS A 348 42.78 -24.30 -6.23
CA HIS A 348 42.57 -25.51 -5.44
C HIS A 348 42.34 -26.71 -6.37
N SER A 349 43.12 -27.76 -6.22
CA SER A 349 42.96 -29.00 -7.00
C SER A 349 41.61 -29.71 -6.61
N GLY A 350 40.93 -30.26 -7.62
CA GLY A 350 39.71 -31.04 -7.43
C GLY A 350 38.43 -30.23 -7.56
N PHE A 351 37.60 -30.22 -6.51
CA PHE A 351 36.24 -29.65 -6.56
C PHE A 351 36.22 -28.17 -7.00
N GLY A 352 37.11 -27.33 -6.48
CA GLY A 352 37.14 -25.89 -6.80
C GLY A 352 37.40 -25.62 -8.26
N GLN A 353 38.34 -26.33 -8.90
CA GLN A 353 38.60 -26.16 -10.33
C GLN A 353 37.42 -26.55 -11.20
N ILE A 354 36.79 -27.69 -10.88
CA ILE A 354 35.61 -28.18 -11.61
C ILE A 354 34.45 -27.18 -11.46
N LEU A 355 34.24 -26.67 -10.27
CA LEU A 355 33.16 -25.72 -9.98
C LEU A 355 33.34 -24.40 -10.76
N VAL A 356 34.56 -23.83 -10.75
CA VAL A 356 34.86 -22.60 -11.49
C VAL A 356 34.70 -22.80 -13.00
N GLN A 357 35.20 -23.90 -13.51
CA GLN A 357 35.08 -24.22 -14.94
C GLN A 357 33.61 -24.37 -15.37
N GLU A 358 32.80 -25.11 -14.59
CA GLU A 358 31.39 -25.29 -14.88
C GLU A 358 30.62 -23.96 -14.79
N TYR A 359 30.92 -23.14 -13.77
CA TYR A 359 30.32 -21.81 -13.63
C TYR A 359 30.59 -20.91 -14.82
N GLU A 360 31.86 -20.82 -15.26
CA GLU A 360 32.23 -20.00 -16.41
C GLU A 360 31.52 -20.47 -17.70
N GLU A 361 31.47 -21.79 -17.90
CA GLU A 361 30.78 -22.39 -19.04
C GLU A 361 29.26 -22.13 -19.02
N GLN A 362 28.62 -22.27 -17.87
CA GLN A 362 27.19 -21.99 -17.72
C GLN A 362 26.88 -20.50 -17.87
N LYS A 363 27.75 -19.62 -17.35
CA LYS A 363 27.58 -18.16 -17.44
C LYS A 363 27.76 -17.64 -18.85
N GLU A 364 28.66 -18.27 -19.66
CA GLU A 364 28.82 -17.95 -21.06
C GLU A 364 27.64 -18.36 -21.93
N LYS A 365 27.01 -19.51 -21.60
CA LYS A 365 25.82 -20.05 -22.31
C LYS A 365 24.51 -19.39 -21.91
N ALA A 366 24.46 -18.77 -20.73
CA ALA A 366 23.23 -18.20 -20.15
C ALA A 366 22.79 -16.93 -20.90
N LEU A 367 21.49 -16.81 -21.12
CA LEU A 367 20.86 -15.56 -21.55
C LEU A 367 21.01 -14.47 -20.48
N PRO A 368 20.97 -13.16 -20.84
CA PRO A 368 21.13 -12.07 -19.88
C PRO A 368 20.25 -12.21 -18.62
N GLU A 369 18.99 -12.63 -18.79
CA GLU A 369 18.03 -12.87 -17.72
C GLU A 369 18.34 -14.11 -16.86
N GLU A 370 19.16 -15.02 -17.35
CA GLU A 370 19.53 -16.26 -16.64
C GLU A 370 20.83 -16.14 -15.87
N LYS A 371 21.66 -15.14 -16.16
CA LYS A 371 22.98 -14.95 -15.53
C LYS A 371 22.90 -14.83 -14.03
N GLU A 372 21.91 -14.13 -13.52
CA GLU A 372 21.68 -13.99 -12.08
C GLU A 372 21.35 -15.33 -11.40
N ARG A 373 20.66 -16.23 -12.10
CA ARG A 373 20.37 -17.59 -11.60
C ARG A 373 21.64 -18.43 -11.52
N VAL A 374 22.55 -18.29 -12.47
CA VAL A 374 23.86 -18.96 -12.46
C VAL A 374 24.73 -18.45 -11.31
N ASP A 375 24.77 -17.13 -11.10
CA ASP A 375 25.50 -16.51 -9.98
C ASP A 375 24.95 -17.01 -8.64
N ARG A 376 23.63 -17.08 -8.50
CA ARG A 376 22.95 -17.59 -7.28
C ARG A 376 23.21 -19.07 -7.04
N ALA A 377 23.28 -19.87 -8.10
CA ALA A 377 23.61 -21.30 -7.97
C ALA A 377 25.03 -21.50 -7.45
N LEU A 378 25.99 -20.73 -7.98
CA LEU A 378 27.36 -20.76 -7.48
C LEU A 378 27.46 -20.34 -6.01
N ASP A 379 26.82 -19.24 -5.63
CA ASP A 379 26.79 -18.76 -4.23
C ASP A 379 26.26 -19.84 -3.28
N LEU A 380 25.18 -20.54 -3.65
CA LEU A 380 24.63 -21.63 -2.84
C LEU A 380 25.62 -22.80 -2.67
N ILE A 381 26.33 -23.16 -3.73
CA ILE A 381 27.31 -24.24 -3.71
C ILE A 381 28.52 -23.85 -2.85
N LEU A 382 29.00 -22.63 -2.96
CA LEU A 382 30.10 -22.11 -2.16
C LEU A 382 29.75 -22.07 -0.67
N ARG A 383 28.58 -21.57 -0.32
CA ARG A 383 28.08 -21.58 1.07
C ARG A 383 27.96 -23.00 1.65
N ALA A 384 27.48 -23.95 0.84
CA ALA A 384 27.37 -25.34 1.27
C ALA A 384 28.74 -25.98 1.51
N HIS A 385 29.72 -25.68 0.66
CA HIS A 385 31.07 -26.19 0.79
C HIS A 385 31.80 -25.61 2.02
N GLU A 386 31.69 -24.31 2.26
CA GLU A 386 32.29 -23.67 3.42
C GLU A 386 31.70 -24.19 4.75
N ARG A 387 30.40 -24.47 4.80
CA ARG A 387 29.76 -25.11 5.94
C ARG A 387 30.38 -26.47 6.25
N THR A 388 30.64 -27.27 5.23
CA THR A 388 31.20 -28.62 5.38
C THR A 388 32.64 -28.59 5.91
N ILE A 389 33.43 -27.56 5.52
CA ILE A 389 34.81 -27.41 5.99
C ILE A 389 34.85 -26.93 7.44
N ASN A 390 33.95 -26.07 7.85
CA ASN A 390 33.92 -25.50 9.21
C ASN A 390 33.33 -26.46 10.27
N GLU A 391 32.63 -27.53 9.84
CA GLU A 391 32.09 -28.59 10.72
C GLU A 391 33.06 -29.77 10.92
N THR A 392 34.20 -29.80 10.22
CA THR A 392 35.26 -30.84 10.36
C THR A 392 36.50 -30.27 11.03
#